data_18b3956fa50da0b0398c0762a00a3ef4
#
_entry.id   18b3956fa50da0b0398c0762a00a3ef4
#
_cell.length_a   1.000
_cell.length_b   1.000
_cell.length_c   1.000
_cell.angle_alpha   90.00
_cell.angle_beta   90.00
_cell.angle_gamma   90.00
#
_symmetry.space_group_name_H-M   'P 1'
#
loop_
_entity.id
_entity.type
_entity.pdbx_description
1 polymer ?
#
loop_
_entity_poly.entity_id
_entity_poly.type
_entity_poly.pdbx_seq_one_letter_code
_entity_poly.pdbx_strand_id
1 'polypeptide(L)'
;MKYELIKTDISAERTVMQDIIEDDIVVGQEPTDEYEVTITLGILPTDNVAPEFSKDIIVRSSNSMTGFQVDDQRELAIDNYLQEINSFGQDD
;
A
#
# COMPACT_ATOMS: atom_id res chain seq x y z
N MET A 1 -1.91 -13.08 -18.92
CA MET A 1 -2.79 -12.00 -18.42
C MET A 1 -1.95 -10.82 -17.97
N LYS A 2 -2.31 -9.63 -18.39
CA LYS A 2 -1.61 -8.41 -17.98
C LYS A 2 -2.57 -7.50 -17.24
N TYR A 3 -2.00 -6.61 -16.45
CA TYR A 3 -2.76 -5.67 -15.63
C TYR A 3 -2.29 -4.26 -15.91
N GLU A 4 -3.21 -3.32 -15.93
CA GLU A 4 -2.91 -1.90 -16.08
C GLU A 4 -3.34 -1.13 -14.84
N LEU A 5 -2.52 -0.15 -14.48
CA LEU A 5 -2.88 0.79 -13.42
C LEU A 5 -3.78 1.88 -14.02
N ILE A 6 -5.00 2.02 -13.52
CA ILE A 6 -5.94 3.01 -14.00
C ILE A 6 -6.20 4.13 -13.01
N LYS A 7 -5.82 3.93 -11.74
CA LYS A 7 -6.06 4.93 -10.71
C LYS A 7 -5.09 4.75 -9.55
N THR A 8 -4.67 5.87 -8.95
CA THR A 8 -3.85 5.86 -7.75
C THR A 8 -4.35 6.92 -6.79
N ASP A 9 -4.65 6.51 -5.56
CA ASP A 9 -5.01 7.41 -4.47
C ASP A 9 -4.03 7.23 -3.32
N ILE A 10 -3.71 8.31 -2.63
CA ILE A 10 -2.83 8.28 -1.47
C ILE A 10 -3.57 8.90 -0.29
N SER A 11 -3.61 8.17 0.82
CA SER A 11 -4.19 8.68 2.05
C SER A 11 -3.29 9.73 2.69
N ALA A 12 -3.85 10.52 3.62
CA ALA A 12 -3.03 11.38 4.45
C ALA A 12 -2.11 10.52 5.33
N GLU A 13 -0.94 11.07 5.65
CA GLU A 13 -0.01 10.43 6.58
C GLU A 13 -0.64 10.33 7.96
N ARG A 14 -0.42 9.21 8.63
CA ARG A 14 -0.88 9.00 10.00
C ARG A 14 0.20 8.30 10.82
N THR A 15 0.16 8.51 12.13
CA THR A 15 1.07 7.85 13.05
C THR A 15 0.63 6.40 13.25
N VAL A 16 1.59 5.48 13.20
CA VAL A 16 1.31 4.06 13.49
C VAL A 16 1.09 3.93 14.99
N MET A 17 -0.01 3.27 15.36
CA MET A 17 -0.37 3.04 16.76
C MET A 17 0.00 1.61 17.16
N GLN A 18 0.37 1.43 18.43
CA GLN A 18 0.63 0.11 18.98
C GLN A 18 -0.24 -0.12 20.21
N ASP A 19 -0.57 -1.39 20.46
CA ASP A 19 -1.39 -1.75 21.60
C ASP A 19 -0.59 -1.68 22.90
N ILE A 20 -1.23 -1.15 23.94
CA ILE A 20 -0.69 -1.20 25.30
C ILE A 20 -1.29 -2.42 25.97
N ILE A 21 -0.42 -3.34 26.39
CA ILE A 21 -0.85 -4.61 26.99
C ILE A 21 -0.47 -4.66 28.45
N GLU A 22 -1.46 -4.90 29.31
CA GLU A 22 -1.26 -5.14 30.76
C GLU A 22 -1.98 -6.44 31.13
N ASP A 23 -1.27 -7.36 31.77
CA ASP A 23 -1.81 -8.65 32.21
C ASP A 23 -2.50 -9.42 31.05
N ASP A 24 -1.89 -9.40 29.86
CA ASP A 24 -2.37 -10.03 28.62
C ASP A 24 -3.67 -9.41 28.10
N ILE A 25 -4.02 -8.21 28.54
CA ILE A 25 -5.22 -7.51 28.12
C ILE A 25 -4.82 -6.20 27.45
N VAL A 26 -5.40 -5.91 26.28
CA VAL A 26 -5.20 -4.63 25.60
C VAL A 26 -6.00 -3.56 26.37
N VAL A 27 -5.30 -2.61 26.95
CA VAL A 27 -5.92 -1.53 27.75
C VAL A 27 -5.98 -0.20 27.00
N GLY A 28 -5.34 -0.10 25.85
CA GLY A 28 -5.35 1.13 25.04
C GLY A 28 -4.36 1.04 23.92
N GLN A 29 -4.11 2.19 23.29
CA GLN A 29 -3.12 2.32 22.22
C GLN A 29 -2.29 3.55 22.43
N GLU A 30 -1.04 3.51 21.96
CA GLU A 30 -0.12 4.63 22.02
C GLU A 30 0.57 4.83 20.68
N PRO A 31 0.99 6.07 20.36
CA PRO A 31 1.71 6.32 19.10
C PRO A 31 3.12 5.75 19.15
N THR A 32 3.55 5.23 18.01
CA THR A 32 4.94 4.80 17.83
C THR A 32 5.73 5.91 17.13
N ASP A 33 7.02 5.66 16.89
CA ASP A 33 7.87 6.58 16.13
C ASP A 33 7.76 6.37 14.63
N GLU A 34 6.75 5.63 14.18
CA GLU A 34 6.55 5.33 12.76
C GLU A 34 5.32 6.04 12.20
N TYR A 35 5.40 6.32 10.91
CA TYR A 35 4.31 6.92 10.13
C TYR A 35 3.93 5.99 9.01
N GLU A 36 2.68 6.05 8.57
CA GLU A 36 2.22 5.25 7.45
C GLU A 36 1.33 6.03 6.49
N VAL A 37 1.39 5.64 5.23
CA VAL A 37 0.49 6.13 4.17
C VAL A 37 -0.08 4.91 3.49
N THR A 38 -1.35 4.97 3.10
CA THR A 38 -1.99 3.92 2.31
C THR A 38 -2.08 4.37 0.87
N ILE A 39 -1.53 3.56 -0.03
CA ILE A 39 -1.62 3.79 -1.47
C ILE A 39 -2.64 2.81 -2.02
N THR A 40 -3.73 3.34 -2.58
CA THR A 40 -4.79 2.52 -3.17
C THR A 40 -4.65 2.54 -4.68
N LEU A 41 -4.47 1.37 -5.28
CA LEU A 41 -4.33 1.20 -6.72
C LEU A 41 -5.61 0.66 -7.32
N GLY A 42 -6.10 1.29 -8.39
CA GLY A 42 -7.14 0.74 -9.22
C GLY A 42 -6.48 0.00 -10.38
N ILE A 43 -6.81 -1.27 -10.56
CA ILE A 43 -6.15 -2.15 -11.53
C ILE A 43 -7.18 -2.79 -12.43
N LEU A 44 -6.91 -2.77 -13.72
CA LEU A 44 -7.78 -3.35 -14.74
C LEU A 44 -7.03 -4.45 -15.49
N PRO A 45 -7.56 -5.69 -15.48
CA PRO A 45 -7.01 -6.74 -16.34
C PRO A 45 -7.19 -6.38 -17.82
N THR A 46 -6.11 -6.50 -18.61
CA THR A 46 -6.14 -6.07 -20.01
C THR A 46 -6.82 -7.05 -20.95
N ASP A 47 -7.12 -8.24 -20.46
CA ASP A 47 -7.82 -9.26 -21.26
C ASP A 47 -9.35 -9.16 -21.17
N ASN A 48 -9.87 -8.22 -20.39
CA ASN A 48 -11.30 -7.98 -20.19
C ASN A 48 -12.09 -9.19 -19.67
N VAL A 49 -11.40 -10.15 -19.08
CA VAL A 49 -12.05 -11.35 -18.55
C VAL A 49 -12.52 -11.12 -17.10
N ALA A 50 -11.84 -10.24 -16.37
CA ALA A 50 -12.16 -9.93 -14.98
C ALA A 50 -12.46 -8.46 -14.81
N PRO A 51 -13.29 -8.08 -13.81
CA PRO A 51 -13.55 -6.67 -13.53
C PRO A 51 -12.32 -6.00 -12.91
N GLU A 52 -12.30 -4.66 -12.92
CA GLU A 52 -11.28 -3.92 -12.20
C GLU A 52 -11.32 -4.23 -10.72
N PHE A 53 -10.19 -4.14 -10.06
CA PHE A 53 -10.10 -4.35 -8.62
C PHE A 53 -9.17 -3.33 -7.98
N SER A 54 -9.25 -3.22 -6.66
CA SER A 54 -8.42 -2.30 -5.89
C SER A 54 -7.43 -3.08 -5.04
N LYS A 55 -6.24 -2.50 -4.86
CA LYS A 55 -5.23 -3.03 -3.96
C LYS A 55 -4.69 -1.92 -3.10
N ASP A 56 -4.69 -2.13 -1.80
CA ASP A 56 -4.11 -1.20 -0.84
C ASP A 56 -2.70 -1.64 -0.47
N ILE A 57 -1.77 -0.71 -0.55
CA ILE A 57 -0.38 -0.93 -0.15
C ILE A 57 -0.07 0.04 0.97
N ILE A 58 0.39 -0.47 2.11
CA ILE A 58 0.75 0.35 3.25
C ILE A 58 2.26 0.54 3.27
N VAL A 59 2.68 1.80 3.23
CA VAL A 59 4.10 2.17 3.31
C VAL A 59 4.34 2.79 4.68
N ARG A 60 5.34 2.27 5.40
CA ARG A 60 5.73 2.76 6.72
C ARG A 60 7.13 3.33 6.69
N SER A 61 7.36 4.34 7.49
CA SER A 61 8.66 5.00 7.61
C SER A 61 8.85 5.50 9.03
N SER A 62 10.11 5.48 9.49
CA SER A 62 10.47 6.04 10.79
C SER A 62 10.52 7.57 10.79
N ASN A 63 10.42 8.18 9.62
CA ASN A 63 10.41 9.63 9.45
C ASN A 63 9.14 10.05 8.73
N SER A 64 8.65 11.24 9.05
CA SER A 64 7.53 11.83 8.32
C SER A 64 7.89 11.97 6.84
N MET A 65 7.01 11.48 5.96
CA MET A 65 7.26 11.51 4.53
C MET A 65 6.75 12.81 3.93
N THR A 66 7.64 13.54 3.27
CA THR A 66 7.27 14.73 2.51
C THR A 66 6.79 14.33 1.11
N GLY A 67 6.30 15.30 0.34
CA GLY A 67 5.75 15.03 -0.98
C GLY A 67 6.65 14.20 -1.89
N PHE A 68 7.94 14.53 -1.95
CA PHE A 68 8.89 13.78 -2.78
C PHE A 68 9.07 12.34 -2.31
N GLN A 69 9.16 12.15 -0.99
CA GLN A 69 9.34 10.82 -0.42
C GLN A 69 8.10 9.95 -0.65
N VAL A 70 6.92 10.54 -0.54
CA VAL A 70 5.67 9.83 -0.82
C VAL A 70 5.61 9.44 -2.28
N ASP A 71 5.98 10.33 -3.21
CA ASP A 71 5.97 10.03 -4.64
C ASP A 71 6.96 8.93 -4.99
N ASP A 72 8.18 8.95 -4.42
CA ASP A 72 9.15 7.90 -4.65
C ASP A 72 8.65 6.55 -4.14
N GLN A 73 8.09 6.50 -2.94
CA GLN A 73 7.53 5.27 -2.39
C GLN A 73 6.33 4.78 -3.18
N ARG A 74 5.50 5.69 -3.66
CA ARG A 74 4.37 5.35 -4.51
C ARG A 74 4.84 4.67 -5.80
N GLU A 75 5.80 5.26 -6.50
CA GLU A 75 6.33 4.69 -7.74
C GLU A 75 6.93 3.31 -7.51
N LEU A 76 7.73 3.18 -6.46
CA LEU A 76 8.36 1.91 -6.12
C LEU A 76 7.31 0.84 -5.80
N ALA A 77 6.30 1.19 -5.01
CA ALA A 77 5.24 0.26 -4.62
C ALA A 77 4.42 -0.17 -5.84
N ILE A 78 4.09 0.77 -6.73
CA ILE A 78 3.35 0.47 -7.95
C ILE A 78 4.16 -0.45 -8.84
N ASP A 79 5.43 -0.14 -9.09
CA ASP A 79 6.29 -0.95 -9.95
C ASP A 79 6.46 -2.35 -9.40
N ASN A 80 6.71 -2.48 -8.10
CA ASN A 80 6.87 -3.78 -7.47
C ASN A 80 5.59 -4.61 -7.56
N TYR A 81 4.46 -4.00 -7.29
CA TYR A 81 3.17 -4.69 -7.35
C TYR A 81 2.82 -5.11 -8.78
N LEU A 82 2.99 -4.23 -9.76
CA LEU A 82 2.70 -4.56 -11.15
C LEU A 82 3.62 -5.66 -11.68
N GLN A 83 4.91 -5.65 -11.29
CA GLN A 83 5.82 -6.73 -11.64
C GLN A 83 5.37 -8.05 -11.04
N GLU A 84 4.93 -8.03 -9.78
CA GLU A 84 4.47 -9.23 -9.09
C GLU A 84 3.25 -9.84 -9.80
N ILE A 85 2.21 -9.05 -10.04
CA ILE A 85 0.97 -9.58 -10.64
C ILE A 85 1.17 -9.97 -12.11
N ASN A 86 2.00 -9.26 -12.85
CA ASN A 86 2.28 -9.60 -14.24
C ASN A 86 3.18 -10.82 -14.34
N SER A 87 4.04 -11.03 -13.35
CA SER A 87 4.86 -12.24 -13.27
C SER A 87 3.99 -13.49 -13.10
N PHE A 88 2.96 -13.42 -12.27
CA PHE A 88 2.02 -14.53 -12.11
C PHE A 88 1.21 -14.78 -13.38
N GLY A 89 0.98 -13.74 -14.17
CA GLY A 89 0.22 -13.86 -15.41
C GLY A 89 1.02 -14.39 -16.59
N GLN A 90 2.33 -14.61 -16.43
CA GLN A 90 3.22 -15.05 -17.49
C GLN A 90 3.49 -16.55 -17.50
N ASP A 91 2.68 -17.31 -16.84
CA ASP A 91 2.81 -18.77 -16.84
C ASP A 91 2.31 -19.34 -18.16
N ASP A 92 3.15 -19.35 -19.09
CA ASP A 92 2.86 -19.94 -20.40
C ASP A 92 3.46 -21.32 -20.52
#